data_d12c2d82359daba74263a027c41e01a6
#
_entry.id   d12c2d82359daba74263a027c41e01a6
#
_cell.length_a   1.000
_cell.length_b   1.000
_cell.length_c   1.000
_cell.angle_alpha   90.00
_cell.angle_beta   90.00
_cell.angle_gamma   90.00
#
_symmetry.space_group_name_H-M   'P 1'
#
loop_
_entity.id
_entity.type
_entity.pdbx_description
1 polymer ?
#
loop_
_entity_poly.entity_id
_entity_poly.type
_entity_poly.pdbx_seq_one_letter_code
_entity_poly.pdbx_strand_id
1 'polypeptide(L)'
;QGNLIDELKEPVEFFFGGQRFVLVDTAGIRKRPESLVEELAIRRSLRAMDEADVVLLVVDPFQVGDRELKLANEALDRGKPVLLVITKWDLVDKEDAPKMRRLLREKLAHLDHLPRVFTSALTRQNLDRIFREAVRLHELNQTRVPTAELNRWVAVWTSRVQMPNFKGKPLKILYATQPEVAPPTFVFFVNHPEFVTRAFENYLKNRIGEDLGLREVPFRLVFRGRREE
;
A
#
# COMPACT_ATOMS: atom_id res chain seq x y z
N GLN A 1 4.66 28.58 29.15
CA GLN A 1 4.22 28.53 27.73
C GLN A 1 5.17 27.56 27.04
N GLY A 2 4.89 26.24 27.15
CA GLY A 2 5.62 25.19 26.43
C GLY A 2 5.24 25.26 24.96
N ASN A 3 6.25 25.31 24.10
CA ASN A 3 6.10 25.29 22.66
C ASN A 3 5.43 23.98 22.23
N LEU A 4 4.21 24.04 21.71
CA LEU A 4 3.47 22.91 21.13
C LEU A 4 4.20 22.21 19.96
N ILE A 5 5.37 22.74 19.57
CA ILE A 5 6.23 22.20 18.49
C ILE A 5 7.17 21.10 19.02
N ASP A 6 7.41 21.02 20.33
CA ASP A 6 8.38 20.08 20.94
C ASP A 6 7.79 18.69 21.25
N GLU A 7 6.51 18.47 21.01
CA GLU A 7 5.87 17.15 21.17
C GLU A 7 5.97 16.22 19.92
N LEU A 8 6.70 16.62 18.89
CA LEU A 8 7.05 15.72 17.81
C LEU A 8 8.15 14.79 18.31
N LYS A 9 7.74 13.64 18.80
CA LYS A 9 8.62 12.61 19.34
C LYS A 9 9.75 12.30 18.36
N GLU A 10 10.97 12.26 18.89
CA GLU A 10 12.12 11.81 18.13
C GLU A 10 11.90 10.36 17.63
N PRO A 11 12.48 10.00 16.47
CA PRO A 11 12.42 8.62 15.99
C PRO A 11 12.93 7.65 17.05
N VAL A 12 12.19 6.58 17.30
CA VAL A 12 12.58 5.55 18.27
C VAL A 12 13.23 4.40 17.52
N GLU A 13 14.49 4.13 17.84
CA GLU A 13 15.22 2.99 17.30
C GLU A 13 15.15 1.81 18.26
N PHE A 14 14.91 0.60 17.72
CA PHE A 14 14.94 -0.65 18.47
C PHE A 14 15.23 -1.83 17.55
N PHE A 15 15.51 -3.00 18.14
CA PHE A 15 15.73 -4.24 17.42
C PHE A 15 14.62 -5.23 17.74
N PHE A 16 14.10 -5.89 16.69
CA PHE A 16 13.14 -6.96 16.80
C PHE A 16 13.49 -8.07 15.80
N GLY A 17 13.60 -9.31 16.26
CA GLY A 17 13.93 -10.45 15.42
C GLY A 17 15.26 -10.31 14.66
N GLY A 18 16.24 -9.59 15.21
CA GLY A 18 17.53 -9.32 14.57
C GLY A 18 17.52 -8.18 13.55
N GLN A 19 16.37 -7.56 13.32
CA GLN A 19 16.25 -6.40 12.41
C GLN A 19 16.15 -5.10 13.19
N ARG A 20 16.74 -4.03 12.63
CA ARG A 20 16.65 -2.67 13.16
C ARG A 20 15.39 -1.99 12.64
N PHE A 21 14.65 -1.42 13.57
CA PHE A 21 13.47 -0.59 13.29
C PHE A 21 13.71 0.85 13.71
N VAL A 22 13.21 1.76 12.91
CA VAL A 22 13.10 3.17 13.25
C VAL A 22 11.63 3.53 13.18
N LEU A 23 11.00 3.72 14.35
CA LEU A 23 9.59 4.11 14.44
C LEU A 23 9.50 5.63 14.46
N VAL A 24 8.85 6.18 13.46
CA VAL A 24 8.57 7.61 13.37
C VAL A 24 7.11 7.83 13.71
N ASP A 25 6.86 8.49 14.86
CA ASP A 25 5.51 8.88 15.25
C ASP A 25 5.12 10.14 14.50
N THR A 26 4.04 10.07 13.74
CA THR A 26 3.51 11.23 13.03
C THR A 26 2.35 11.84 13.82
N ALA A 27 2.36 13.15 14.02
CA ALA A 27 1.22 13.85 14.60
C ALA A 27 -0.04 13.56 13.78
N GLY A 28 -1.16 13.30 14.49
CA GLY A 28 -2.42 12.93 13.85
C GLY A 28 -2.86 13.95 12.80
N ILE A 29 -2.94 13.53 11.52
CA ILE A 29 -3.32 14.41 10.40
C ILE A 29 -4.80 14.81 10.54
N ARG A 30 -5.09 16.09 10.78
CA ARG A 30 -6.45 16.64 10.87
C ARG A 30 -6.99 17.04 9.50
N LYS A 31 -8.33 17.02 9.33
CA LYS A 31 -9.01 17.30 8.05
C LYS A 31 -8.81 18.74 7.54
N ARG A 32 -8.65 19.70 8.46
CA ARG A 32 -8.40 21.12 8.14
C ARG A 32 -7.47 21.68 9.18
N PRO A 33 -6.32 22.20 8.79
CA PRO A 33 -5.45 22.90 9.73
C PRO A 33 -6.13 24.21 10.17
N GLU A 34 -6.23 24.40 11.46
CA GLU A 34 -6.75 25.65 12.04
C GLU A 34 -5.63 26.66 12.28
N SER A 35 -4.38 26.24 12.07
CA SER A 35 -3.20 27.09 12.27
C SER A 35 -2.03 26.67 11.35
N LEU A 36 -1.05 27.58 11.17
CA LEU A 36 0.22 27.30 10.47
C LEU A 36 0.99 26.13 11.09
N VAL A 37 0.88 25.93 12.40
CA VAL A 37 1.53 24.83 13.13
C VAL A 37 0.95 23.48 12.70
N GLU A 38 -0.37 23.40 12.53
CA GLU A 38 -1.04 22.17 12.07
C GLU A 38 -0.71 21.87 10.61
N GLU A 39 -0.59 22.89 9.76
CA GLU A 39 -0.16 22.70 8.37
C GLU A 39 1.28 22.16 8.30
N LEU A 40 2.19 22.67 9.12
CA LEU A 40 3.57 22.17 9.22
C LEU A 40 3.61 20.72 9.73
N ALA A 41 2.76 20.37 10.70
CA ALA A 41 2.65 19.00 11.21
C ALA A 41 2.17 18.02 10.13
N ILE A 42 1.19 18.41 9.30
CA ILE A 42 0.73 17.62 8.15
C ILE A 42 1.86 17.42 7.15
N ARG A 43 2.59 18.47 6.78
CA ARG A 43 3.71 18.39 5.84
C ARG A 43 4.83 17.47 6.35
N ARG A 44 5.13 17.50 7.67
CA ARG A 44 6.12 16.59 8.29
C ARG A 44 5.64 15.14 8.25
N SER A 45 4.37 14.89 8.56
CA SER A 45 3.79 13.55 8.48
C SER A 45 3.86 12.98 7.05
N LEU A 46 3.60 13.80 6.02
CA LEU A 46 3.73 13.38 4.62
C LEU A 46 5.19 13.09 4.24
N ARG A 47 6.15 13.89 4.72
CA ARG A 47 7.58 13.60 4.52
C ARG A 47 8.02 12.31 5.20
N ALA A 48 7.62 12.12 6.47
CA ALA A 48 7.90 10.88 7.18
C ALA A 48 7.31 9.65 6.44
N MET A 49 6.12 9.81 5.84
CA MET A 49 5.53 8.78 4.99
C MET A 49 6.36 8.52 3.72
N ASP A 50 6.93 9.55 3.08
CA ASP A 50 7.81 9.38 1.91
C ASP A 50 9.11 8.64 2.25
N GLU A 51 9.64 8.83 3.46
CA GLU A 51 10.87 8.19 3.94
C GLU A 51 10.65 6.79 4.52
N ALA A 52 9.42 6.47 4.95
CA ALA A 52 9.09 5.19 5.55
C ALA A 52 9.17 4.03 4.53
N ASP A 53 9.59 2.85 5.00
CA ASP A 53 9.52 1.60 4.24
C ASP A 53 8.11 0.99 4.27
N VAL A 54 7.42 1.12 5.41
CA VAL A 54 6.05 0.63 5.64
C VAL A 54 5.30 1.63 6.49
N VAL A 55 4.05 1.89 6.15
CA VAL A 55 3.15 2.77 6.91
C VAL A 55 2.26 1.92 7.81
N LEU A 56 2.34 2.15 9.12
CA LEU A 56 1.43 1.58 10.10
C LEU A 56 0.24 2.52 10.28
N LEU A 57 -0.91 2.18 9.70
CA LEU A 57 -2.14 2.94 9.89
C LEU A 57 -2.89 2.42 11.12
N VAL A 58 -2.78 3.17 12.22
CA VAL A 58 -3.42 2.81 13.50
C VAL A 58 -4.88 3.25 13.47
N VAL A 59 -5.77 2.27 13.65
CA VAL A 59 -7.23 2.42 13.51
C VAL A 59 -7.92 2.05 14.81
N ASP A 60 -8.73 2.97 15.34
CA ASP A 60 -9.66 2.69 16.42
C ASP A 60 -10.92 2.02 15.84
N PRO A 61 -11.28 0.78 16.23
CA PRO A 61 -12.41 0.05 15.66
C PRO A 61 -13.75 0.77 15.86
N PHE A 62 -13.85 1.64 16.87
CA PHE A 62 -15.06 2.40 17.19
C PHE A 62 -15.17 3.74 16.46
N GLN A 63 -14.07 4.23 15.84
CA GLN A 63 -14.01 5.56 15.21
C GLN A 63 -13.54 5.52 13.76
N VAL A 64 -13.62 4.37 13.12
CA VAL A 64 -13.20 4.20 11.72
C VAL A 64 -14.11 4.95 10.75
N GLY A 65 -13.51 5.65 9.78
CA GLY A 65 -14.25 6.42 8.76
C GLY A 65 -13.40 6.80 7.53
N ASP A 66 -13.87 7.82 6.79
CA ASP A 66 -13.24 8.28 5.54
C ASP A 66 -11.80 8.78 5.68
N ARG A 67 -11.42 9.17 6.90
CA ARG A 67 -10.06 9.67 7.18
C ARG A 67 -9.04 8.56 6.99
N GLU A 68 -9.29 7.40 7.58
CA GLU A 68 -8.42 6.24 7.50
C GLU A 68 -8.28 5.78 6.04
N LEU A 69 -9.37 5.79 5.28
CA LEU A 69 -9.37 5.50 3.84
C LEU A 69 -8.47 6.47 3.07
N LYS A 70 -8.56 7.78 3.36
CA LYS A 70 -7.74 8.81 2.69
C LYS A 70 -6.26 8.65 3.01
N LEU A 71 -5.91 8.39 4.27
CA LEU A 71 -4.52 8.20 4.67
C LEU A 71 -3.91 6.95 4.07
N ALA A 72 -4.67 5.84 4.02
CA ALA A 72 -4.21 4.62 3.37
C ALA A 72 -3.95 4.85 1.87
N ASN A 73 -4.89 5.49 1.16
CA ASN A 73 -4.72 5.79 -0.26
C ASN A 73 -3.53 6.71 -0.50
N GLU A 74 -3.33 7.75 0.32
CA GLU A 74 -2.17 8.64 0.24
C GLU A 74 -0.84 7.87 0.36
N ALA A 75 -0.76 6.91 1.29
CA ALA A 75 0.42 6.06 1.43
C ALA A 75 0.63 5.14 0.21
N LEU A 76 -0.44 4.51 -0.27
CA LEU A 76 -0.39 3.64 -1.44
C LEU A 76 0.00 4.39 -2.72
N ASP A 77 -0.53 5.60 -2.93
CA ASP A 77 -0.19 6.46 -4.07
C ASP A 77 1.29 6.88 -4.05
N ARG A 78 1.87 7.02 -2.85
CA ARG A 78 3.32 7.24 -2.64
C ARG A 78 4.16 5.97 -2.82
N GLY A 79 3.53 4.83 -3.09
CA GLY A 79 4.21 3.54 -3.26
C GLY A 79 4.61 2.88 -1.95
N LYS A 80 3.96 3.24 -0.84
CA LYS A 80 4.28 2.68 0.48
C LYS A 80 3.31 1.57 0.86
N PRO A 81 3.80 0.38 1.24
CA PRO A 81 2.96 -0.65 1.84
C PRO A 81 2.27 -0.14 3.09
N VAL A 82 1.02 -0.55 3.29
CA VAL A 82 0.23 -0.14 4.44
C VAL A 82 -0.18 -1.37 5.25
N LEU A 83 0.10 -1.34 6.55
CA LEU A 83 -0.42 -2.29 7.52
C LEU A 83 -1.51 -1.64 8.36
N LEU A 84 -2.72 -2.19 8.34
CA LEU A 84 -3.81 -1.74 9.19
C LEU A 84 -3.63 -2.32 10.60
N VAL A 85 -3.36 -1.47 11.58
CA VAL A 85 -3.21 -1.84 12.99
C VAL A 85 -4.49 -1.48 13.72
N ILE A 86 -5.39 -2.46 13.89
CA ILE A 86 -6.66 -2.27 14.60
C ILE A 86 -6.38 -2.36 16.11
N THR A 87 -6.36 -1.22 16.75
CA THR A 87 -6.01 -1.08 18.17
C THR A 87 -7.21 -1.27 19.11
N LYS A 88 -6.98 -1.22 20.44
CA LYS A 88 -8.02 -1.34 21.48
C LYS A 88 -8.92 -2.58 21.33
N TRP A 89 -8.35 -3.69 20.83
CA TRP A 89 -9.13 -4.90 20.60
C TRP A 89 -9.59 -5.59 21.89
N ASP A 90 -8.99 -5.22 23.02
CA ASP A 90 -9.38 -5.61 24.38
C ASP A 90 -10.75 -5.03 24.81
N LEU A 91 -11.20 -3.94 24.17
CA LEU A 91 -12.51 -3.34 24.42
C LEU A 91 -13.64 -3.99 23.59
N VAL A 92 -13.31 -4.93 22.73
CA VAL A 92 -14.29 -5.66 21.91
C VAL A 92 -14.55 -7.00 22.56
N ASP A 93 -15.78 -7.21 23.03
CA ASP A 93 -16.19 -8.47 23.66
C ASP A 93 -16.01 -9.64 22.69
N LYS A 94 -15.65 -10.82 23.22
CA LYS A 94 -15.39 -12.01 22.41
C LYS A 94 -16.60 -12.39 21.55
N GLU A 95 -17.81 -12.20 22.07
CA GLU A 95 -19.07 -12.49 21.40
C GLU A 95 -19.34 -11.50 20.25
N ASP A 96 -18.95 -10.24 20.41
CA ASP A 96 -19.12 -9.20 19.40
C ASP A 96 -17.96 -9.13 18.39
N ALA A 97 -16.84 -9.80 18.64
CA ALA A 97 -15.67 -9.75 17.78
C ALA A 97 -15.95 -10.13 16.32
N PRO A 98 -16.76 -11.17 15.99
CA PRO A 98 -17.12 -11.48 14.61
C PRO A 98 -17.90 -10.34 13.93
N LYS A 99 -18.85 -9.74 14.66
CA LYS A 99 -19.67 -8.62 14.18
C LYS A 99 -18.81 -7.39 13.93
N MET A 100 -17.90 -7.06 14.86
CA MET A 100 -16.98 -5.93 14.70
C MET A 100 -16.02 -6.13 13.50
N ARG A 101 -15.48 -7.34 13.30
CA ARG A 101 -14.67 -7.67 12.12
C ARG A 101 -15.41 -7.47 10.82
N ARG A 102 -16.70 -7.87 10.77
CA ARG A 102 -17.57 -7.68 9.61
C ARG A 102 -17.79 -6.18 9.34
N LEU A 103 -18.14 -5.41 10.38
CA LEU A 103 -18.35 -3.97 10.27
C LEU A 103 -17.09 -3.25 9.74
N LEU A 104 -15.91 -3.60 10.28
CA LEU A 104 -14.64 -3.05 9.81
C LEU A 104 -14.34 -3.42 8.35
N ARG A 105 -14.68 -4.64 7.93
CA ARG A 105 -14.54 -5.06 6.54
C ARG A 105 -15.45 -4.24 5.62
N GLU A 106 -16.69 -3.99 6.01
CA GLU A 106 -17.64 -3.17 5.25
C GLU A 106 -17.16 -1.71 5.16
N LYS A 107 -16.76 -1.10 6.28
CA LYS A 107 -16.25 0.28 6.33
C LYS A 107 -14.93 0.47 5.57
N LEU A 108 -14.07 -0.53 5.53
CA LEU A 108 -12.76 -0.52 4.90
C LEU A 108 -12.74 -1.40 3.63
N ALA A 109 -13.87 -1.55 2.93
CA ALA A 109 -14.02 -2.45 1.79
C ALA A 109 -13.01 -2.15 0.67
N HIS A 110 -12.70 -0.88 0.41
CA HIS A 110 -11.69 -0.48 -0.59
C HIS A 110 -10.25 -0.86 -0.19
N LEU A 111 -10.01 -1.16 1.09
CA LEU A 111 -8.72 -1.56 1.65
C LEU A 111 -8.72 -3.05 2.06
N ASP A 112 -9.66 -3.86 1.54
CA ASP A 112 -9.80 -5.26 1.95
C ASP A 112 -8.59 -6.12 1.58
N HIS A 113 -7.82 -5.69 0.58
CA HIS A 113 -6.57 -6.30 0.16
C HIS A 113 -5.41 -6.03 1.13
N LEU A 114 -5.51 -5.03 2.01
CA LEU A 114 -4.43 -4.69 2.94
C LEU A 114 -4.43 -5.62 4.16
N PRO A 115 -3.25 -6.04 4.63
CA PRO A 115 -3.12 -6.86 5.83
C PRO A 115 -3.58 -6.10 7.07
N ARG A 116 -4.15 -6.85 8.03
CA ARG A 116 -4.71 -6.30 9.27
C ARG A 116 -4.20 -7.07 10.47
N VAL A 117 -3.79 -6.32 11.50
CA VAL A 117 -3.43 -6.88 12.80
C VAL A 117 -4.33 -6.29 13.86
N PHE A 118 -5.06 -7.14 14.58
CA PHE A 118 -5.92 -6.74 15.70
C PHE A 118 -5.10 -6.79 16.99
N THR A 119 -4.98 -5.66 17.68
CA THR A 119 -4.02 -5.48 18.76
C THR A 119 -4.62 -4.82 19.99
N SER A 120 -3.98 -5.04 21.12
CA SER A 120 -4.20 -4.25 22.34
C SER A 120 -2.85 -3.87 22.94
N ALA A 121 -2.62 -2.61 23.16
CA ALA A 121 -1.46 -2.11 23.89
C ALA A 121 -1.56 -2.45 25.37
N LEU A 122 -2.77 -2.45 25.93
CA LEU A 122 -3.03 -2.74 27.34
C LEU A 122 -2.68 -4.20 27.69
N THR A 123 -3.16 -5.15 26.88
CA THR A 123 -2.92 -6.59 27.09
C THR A 123 -1.69 -7.12 26.37
N ARG A 124 -1.01 -6.26 25.60
CA ARG A 124 0.11 -6.61 24.71
C ARG A 124 -0.24 -7.62 23.61
N GLN A 125 -1.52 -7.79 23.33
CA GLN A 125 -1.99 -8.74 22.31
C GLN A 125 -1.46 -8.38 20.92
N ASN A 126 -0.82 -9.34 20.26
CA ASN A 126 -0.35 -9.28 18.86
C ASN A 126 0.61 -8.11 18.54
N LEU A 127 1.27 -7.47 19.51
CA LEU A 127 2.23 -6.40 19.23
C LEU A 127 3.40 -6.90 18.37
N ASP A 128 3.96 -8.08 18.69
CA ASP A 128 5.03 -8.71 17.91
C ASP A 128 4.62 -8.98 16.45
N ARG A 129 3.34 -9.24 16.23
CA ARG A 129 2.83 -9.48 14.88
C ARG A 129 2.90 -8.26 13.99
N ILE A 130 2.77 -7.05 14.56
CA ILE A 130 2.92 -5.79 13.81
C ILE A 130 4.30 -5.77 13.14
N PHE A 131 5.36 -6.06 13.88
CA PHE A 131 6.73 -5.98 13.37
C PHE A 131 7.02 -7.08 12.35
N ARG A 132 6.54 -8.31 12.58
CA ARG A 132 6.67 -9.41 11.61
C ARG A 132 5.95 -9.09 10.28
N GLU A 133 4.73 -8.56 10.36
CA GLU A 133 4.00 -8.16 9.15
C GLU A 133 4.65 -6.96 8.45
N ALA A 134 5.21 -5.99 9.19
CA ALA A 134 5.94 -4.88 8.59
C ALA A 134 7.17 -5.36 7.82
N VAL A 135 7.96 -6.30 8.37
CA VAL A 135 9.09 -6.91 7.66
C VAL A 135 8.61 -7.62 6.40
N ARG A 136 7.58 -8.47 6.51
CA ARG A 136 7.01 -9.19 5.37
C ARG A 136 6.56 -8.25 4.25
N LEU A 137 5.89 -7.15 4.59
CA LEU A 137 5.45 -6.15 3.62
C LEU A 137 6.62 -5.39 2.98
N HIS A 138 7.64 -5.07 3.77
CA HIS A 138 8.86 -4.47 3.26
C HIS A 138 9.54 -5.40 2.23
N GLU A 139 9.74 -6.68 2.59
CA GLU A 139 10.32 -7.68 1.69
C GLU A 139 9.48 -7.88 0.43
N LEU A 140 8.15 -7.93 0.58
CA LEU A 140 7.23 -8.06 -0.55
C LEU A 140 7.32 -6.85 -1.50
N ASN A 141 7.48 -5.64 -0.96
CA ASN A 141 7.66 -4.41 -1.74
C ASN A 141 9.01 -4.38 -2.48
N GLN A 142 9.99 -5.17 -2.03
CA GLN A 142 11.29 -5.34 -2.66
C GLN A 142 11.32 -6.47 -3.70
N THR A 143 10.17 -7.12 -3.96
CA THR A 143 10.09 -8.26 -4.87
C THR A 143 10.61 -7.90 -6.26
N ARG A 144 11.54 -8.73 -6.76
CA ARG A 144 12.10 -8.66 -8.12
C ARG A 144 11.67 -9.89 -8.91
N VAL A 145 10.92 -9.66 -9.98
CA VAL A 145 10.49 -10.71 -10.91
C VAL A 145 11.50 -10.78 -12.07
N PRO A 146 12.11 -11.95 -12.34
CA PRO A 146 13.00 -12.12 -13.49
C PRO A 146 12.29 -11.80 -14.81
N THR A 147 12.96 -11.08 -15.72
CA THR A 147 12.36 -10.64 -17.00
C THR A 147 11.76 -11.79 -17.80
N ALA A 148 12.44 -12.94 -17.83
CA ALA A 148 11.95 -14.13 -18.55
C ALA A 148 10.65 -14.66 -17.93
N GLU A 149 10.54 -14.67 -16.61
CA GLU A 149 9.34 -15.08 -15.89
C GLU A 149 8.19 -14.11 -16.11
N LEU A 150 8.45 -12.81 -15.98
CA LEU A 150 7.46 -11.77 -16.24
C LEU A 150 6.87 -11.88 -17.65
N ASN A 151 7.72 -12.12 -18.67
CA ASN A 151 7.24 -12.24 -20.04
C ASN A 151 6.48 -13.56 -20.31
N ARG A 152 6.76 -14.64 -19.60
CA ARG A 152 5.91 -15.84 -19.61
C ARG A 152 4.52 -15.53 -19.06
N TRP A 153 4.43 -14.81 -17.95
CA TRP A 153 3.16 -14.36 -17.38
C TRP A 153 2.41 -13.43 -18.33
N VAL A 154 3.08 -12.48 -18.95
CA VAL A 154 2.47 -11.58 -19.95
C VAL A 154 1.84 -12.38 -21.10
N ALA A 155 2.51 -13.41 -21.61
CA ALA A 155 1.94 -14.27 -22.65
C ALA A 155 0.68 -15.00 -22.17
N VAL A 156 0.68 -15.51 -20.93
CA VAL A 156 -0.50 -16.14 -20.31
C VAL A 156 -1.64 -15.15 -20.14
N TRP A 157 -1.37 -13.95 -19.61
CA TRP A 157 -2.40 -12.94 -19.38
C TRP A 157 -3.04 -12.46 -20.68
N THR A 158 -2.23 -12.19 -21.70
CA THR A 158 -2.73 -11.72 -22.99
C THR A 158 -3.50 -12.79 -23.77
N SER A 159 -3.22 -14.07 -23.55
CA SER A 159 -4.01 -15.16 -24.16
C SER A 159 -5.39 -15.36 -23.54
N ARG A 160 -5.63 -14.82 -22.35
CA ARG A 160 -6.88 -15.02 -21.57
C ARG A 160 -7.85 -13.83 -21.65
N VAL A 161 -7.52 -12.80 -22.40
CA VAL A 161 -8.32 -11.59 -22.52
C VAL A 161 -8.42 -11.13 -23.96
N GLN A 162 -9.57 -10.58 -24.34
CA GLN A 162 -9.67 -9.89 -25.61
C GLN A 162 -8.88 -8.59 -25.54
N MET A 163 -7.83 -8.49 -26.36
CA MET A 163 -6.98 -7.31 -26.39
C MET A 163 -7.75 -6.08 -26.87
N PRO A 164 -7.55 -4.91 -26.22
CA PRO A 164 -8.13 -3.65 -26.71
C PRO A 164 -7.84 -3.44 -28.20
N ASN A 165 -8.83 -2.96 -28.95
CA ASN A 165 -8.73 -2.75 -30.38
C ASN A 165 -9.23 -1.34 -30.72
N PHE A 166 -8.48 -0.64 -31.55
CA PHE A 166 -8.89 0.66 -32.08
C PHE A 166 -8.79 0.66 -33.61
N LYS A 167 -9.91 0.89 -34.27
CA LYS A 167 -10.03 0.91 -35.75
C LYS A 167 -9.40 -0.31 -36.43
N GLY A 168 -9.65 -1.51 -35.90
CA GLY A 168 -9.15 -2.76 -36.46
C GLY A 168 -7.69 -3.09 -36.09
N LYS A 169 -7.01 -2.23 -35.31
CA LYS A 169 -5.63 -2.49 -34.85
C LYS A 169 -5.63 -2.94 -33.39
N PRO A 170 -5.30 -4.17 -33.07
CA PRO A 170 -5.24 -4.67 -31.69
C PRO A 170 -4.01 -4.12 -30.96
N LEU A 171 -4.20 -3.84 -29.65
CA LEU A 171 -3.09 -3.61 -28.73
C LEU A 171 -2.23 -4.88 -28.66
N LYS A 172 -0.90 -4.74 -28.71
CA LYS A 172 0.07 -5.84 -28.54
C LYS A 172 1.08 -5.43 -27.49
N ILE A 173 1.29 -6.29 -26.50
CA ILE A 173 2.44 -6.18 -25.60
C ILE A 173 3.60 -6.89 -26.28
N LEU A 174 4.69 -6.17 -26.52
CA LEU A 174 5.90 -6.69 -27.17
C LEU A 174 6.78 -7.42 -26.17
N TYR A 175 7.00 -6.80 -25.01
CA TYR A 175 7.69 -7.35 -23.85
C TYR A 175 7.43 -6.49 -22.62
N ALA A 176 7.82 -7.00 -21.44
CA ALA A 176 7.75 -6.29 -20.19
C ALA A 176 9.05 -6.42 -19.39
N THR A 177 9.33 -5.41 -18.57
CA THR A 177 10.47 -5.38 -17.65
C THR A 177 10.05 -4.83 -16.29
N GLN A 178 10.83 -5.11 -15.27
CA GLN A 178 10.69 -4.48 -13.95
C GLN A 178 11.97 -3.70 -13.61
N PRO A 179 12.07 -2.41 -13.97
CA PRO A 179 13.27 -1.60 -13.71
C PRO A 179 13.46 -1.29 -12.22
N GLU A 180 12.37 -1.13 -11.46
CA GLU A 180 12.39 -0.65 -10.07
C GLU A 180 11.69 -1.61 -9.12
N VAL A 181 12.09 -1.55 -7.86
CA VAL A 181 11.43 -2.13 -6.69
C VAL A 181 11.12 -1.00 -5.70
N ALA A 182 10.26 -1.29 -4.71
CA ALA A 182 9.90 -0.35 -3.63
C ALA A 182 9.35 1.03 -4.08
N PRO A 183 8.29 1.11 -4.86
CA PRO A 183 7.38 0.02 -5.20
C PRO A 183 7.80 -0.73 -6.48
N PRO A 184 7.41 -2.03 -6.62
CA PRO A 184 7.60 -2.76 -7.86
C PRO A 184 6.99 -1.99 -9.04
N THR A 185 7.80 -1.67 -10.05
CA THR A 185 7.37 -0.91 -11.22
C THR A 185 7.55 -1.76 -12.46
N PHE A 186 6.45 -2.06 -13.15
CA PHE A 186 6.42 -2.86 -14.36
C PHE A 186 6.25 -1.97 -15.59
N VAL A 187 7.17 -2.07 -16.54
CA VAL A 187 7.11 -1.34 -17.80
C VAL A 187 6.75 -2.31 -18.91
N PHE A 188 5.59 -2.06 -19.54
CA PHE A 188 5.10 -2.81 -20.69
C PHE A 188 5.39 -2.02 -21.96
N PHE A 189 6.17 -2.60 -22.85
CA PHE A 189 6.41 -2.04 -24.18
C PHE A 189 5.33 -2.54 -25.12
N VAL A 190 4.60 -1.62 -25.70
CA VAL A 190 3.41 -1.90 -26.51
C VAL A 190 3.53 -1.22 -27.89
N ASN A 191 2.76 -1.71 -28.87
CA ASN A 191 2.73 -1.10 -30.20
C ASN A 191 2.07 0.29 -30.16
N HIS A 192 1.01 0.47 -29.33
CA HIS A 192 0.20 1.68 -29.25
C HIS A 192 -0.21 1.96 -27.81
N PRO A 193 0.54 2.78 -27.04
CA PRO A 193 0.20 3.12 -25.65
C PRO A 193 -1.20 3.74 -25.49
N GLU A 194 -1.63 4.51 -26.49
CA GLU A 194 -2.93 5.18 -26.52
C GLU A 194 -4.12 4.21 -26.62
N PHE A 195 -3.88 2.92 -26.93
CA PHE A 195 -4.93 1.88 -26.97
C PHE A 195 -5.11 1.18 -25.62
N VAL A 196 -4.27 1.48 -24.64
CA VAL A 196 -4.39 0.94 -23.29
C VAL A 196 -5.61 1.54 -22.61
N THR A 197 -6.64 0.75 -22.46
CA THR A 197 -7.85 1.15 -21.75
C THR A 197 -7.69 0.96 -20.25
N ARG A 198 -8.43 1.75 -19.45
CA ARG A 198 -8.47 1.58 -17.99
C ARG A 198 -8.91 0.15 -17.56
N ALA A 199 -9.83 -0.44 -18.32
CA ALA A 199 -10.27 -1.82 -18.09
C ALA A 199 -9.13 -2.82 -18.25
N PHE A 200 -8.30 -2.67 -19.30
CA PHE A 200 -7.15 -3.52 -19.54
C PHE A 200 -6.04 -3.31 -18.49
N GLU A 201 -5.78 -2.06 -18.12
CA GLU A 201 -4.84 -1.75 -17.04
C GLU A 201 -5.29 -2.40 -15.72
N ASN A 202 -6.57 -2.29 -15.35
CA ASN A 202 -7.12 -2.93 -14.16
C ASN A 202 -7.05 -4.46 -14.24
N TYR A 203 -7.27 -5.04 -15.42
CA TYR A 203 -7.08 -6.47 -15.63
C TYR A 203 -5.64 -6.89 -15.32
N LEU A 204 -4.65 -6.18 -15.87
CA LEU A 204 -3.23 -6.46 -15.59
C LEU A 204 -2.88 -6.26 -14.12
N LYS A 205 -3.40 -5.21 -13.47
CA LYS A 205 -3.21 -5.00 -12.03
C LYS A 205 -3.72 -6.20 -11.22
N ASN A 206 -4.89 -6.71 -11.54
CA ASN A 206 -5.44 -7.89 -10.87
C ASN A 206 -4.56 -9.13 -11.09
N ARG A 207 -4.12 -9.37 -12.34
CA ARG A 207 -3.25 -10.51 -12.66
C ARG A 207 -1.91 -10.45 -11.96
N ILE A 208 -1.25 -9.28 -11.95
CA ILE A 208 0.01 -9.05 -11.24
C ILE A 208 -0.18 -9.31 -9.74
N GLY A 209 -1.23 -8.72 -9.16
CA GLY A 209 -1.52 -8.92 -7.75
C GLY A 209 -1.73 -10.38 -7.36
N GLU A 210 -2.43 -11.15 -8.20
CA GLU A 210 -2.75 -12.56 -7.94
C GLU A 210 -1.59 -13.50 -8.29
N ASP A 211 -1.07 -13.42 -9.51
CA ASP A 211 -0.15 -14.41 -10.04
C ASP A 211 1.30 -14.18 -9.58
N LEU A 212 1.66 -12.92 -9.24
CA LEU A 212 2.97 -12.57 -8.66
C LEU A 212 2.92 -12.34 -7.14
N GLY A 213 1.75 -12.50 -6.50
CA GLY A 213 1.59 -12.37 -5.05
C GLY A 213 1.72 -10.95 -4.51
N LEU A 214 1.55 -9.92 -5.35
CA LEU A 214 1.78 -8.52 -4.99
C LEU A 214 0.51 -7.76 -4.54
N ARG A 215 -0.55 -8.47 -4.19
CA ARG A 215 -1.87 -7.87 -3.88
C ARG A 215 -1.85 -6.93 -2.67
N GLU A 216 -0.97 -7.18 -1.71
CA GLU A 216 -0.90 -6.47 -0.43
C GLU A 216 0.05 -5.26 -0.43
N VAL A 217 0.76 -5.03 -1.54
CA VAL A 217 1.69 -3.92 -1.70
C VAL A 217 1.36 -3.08 -2.93
N PRO A 218 1.65 -1.78 -2.92
CA PRO A 218 1.49 -0.95 -4.11
C PRO A 218 2.49 -1.36 -5.18
N PHE A 219 2.10 -1.27 -6.45
CA PHE A 219 2.99 -1.39 -7.59
C PHE A 219 2.53 -0.48 -8.73
N ARG A 220 3.43 -0.18 -9.65
CA ARG A 220 3.16 0.74 -10.75
C ARG A 220 3.19 0.01 -12.09
N LEU A 221 2.27 0.40 -12.99
CA LEU A 221 2.27 -0.01 -14.38
C LEU A 221 2.60 1.20 -15.25
N VAL A 222 3.52 1.02 -16.19
CA VAL A 222 3.91 2.03 -17.15
C VAL A 222 3.82 1.42 -18.54
N PHE A 223 3.13 2.07 -19.47
CA PHE A 223 3.04 1.63 -20.85
C PHE A 223 3.87 2.55 -21.73
N ARG A 224 4.77 1.98 -22.52
CA ARG A 224 5.67 2.73 -23.42
C ARG A 224 5.52 2.22 -24.85
N GLY A 225 5.47 3.13 -25.81
CA GLY A 225 5.58 2.81 -27.22
C GLY A 225 6.99 2.33 -27.58
N ARG A 226 7.13 1.62 -28.67
CA ARG A 226 8.41 1.36 -29.28
C ARG A 226 9.03 2.69 -29.69
N ARG A 227 10.25 3.02 -29.28
CA ARG A 227 10.99 4.13 -29.89
C ARG A 227 11.16 3.77 -31.37
N GLU A 228 10.62 4.59 -32.27
CA GLU A 228 11.07 4.61 -33.65
C GLU A 228 12.50 5.18 -33.61
N GLU A 229 13.46 4.39 -34.01
CA GLU A 229 14.85 4.83 -34.30
C GLU A 229 14.85 5.67 -35.57
#